data_48ac6141ea9acfa212c88ecfddb5a3af
#
_entry.id   48ac6141ea9acfa212c88ecfddb5a3af
#
_cell.length_a   1.000
_cell.length_b   1.000
_cell.length_c   1.000
_cell.angle_alpha   90.00
_cell.angle_beta   90.00
_cell.angle_gamma   90.00
#
_symmetry.space_group_name_H-M   'P 1'
#
loop_
_entity.id
_entity.type
_entity.pdbx_description
1 polymer ?
#
loop_
_entity_poly.entity_id
_entity_poly.type
_entity_poly.pdbx_seq_one_letter_code
_entity_poly.pdbx_strand_id
1 'polypeptide(L)'
;EGNVQKVITRFPPEPNGYLHIGHAKSICLNFGLAQKYGGQCNLRFDDTNPEKEETEYVDAIKADIKWLGFDWGSSAHHTSDYFEQLYQFAVRLIEKGAAYVDELSAVQFNELKGSPTEPGKESPFRNRSKEDNLKEFRKMKHRFYIDGSKVLRAKIDMTSPNLHMRDPILYRIKTDVEHHKTKDSWCIYP
;
A
#
# COMPACT_ATOMS: atom_id res chain seq x y z
N GLU A 1 2.18 -24.73 -22.67
CA GLU A 1 2.25 -23.46 -23.42
C GLU A 1 0.87 -22.82 -23.35
N GLY A 2 0.68 -21.94 -22.33
CA GLY A 2 -0.55 -21.19 -22.17
C GLY A 2 -0.63 -20.08 -23.23
N ASN A 3 -1.80 -19.85 -23.81
CA ASN A 3 -2.09 -18.73 -24.69
C ASN A 3 -1.97 -17.41 -23.86
N VAL A 4 -0.77 -16.84 -23.79
CA VAL A 4 -0.56 -15.52 -23.23
C VAL A 4 -1.02 -14.50 -24.27
N GLN A 5 -2.22 -13.95 -24.12
CA GLN A 5 -2.79 -13.01 -25.07
C GLN A 5 -2.01 -11.67 -25.12
N LYS A 6 -1.46 -11.21 -24.01
CA LYS A 6 -0.65 -9.97 -23.93
C LYS A 6 0.19 -9.96 -22.65
N VAL A 7 1.45 -9.62 -22.75
CA VAL A 7 2.33 -9.42 -21.59
C VAL A 7 2.10 -8.03 -21.02
N ILE A 8 1.69 -7.95 -19.76
CA ILE A 8 1.53 -6.69 -19.03
C ILE A 8 2.47 -6.72 -17.84
N THR A 9 3.35 -5.75 -17.76
CA THR A 9 4.25 -5.53 -16.62
C THR A 9 3.94 -4.20 -15.96
N ARG A 10 4.57 -3.92 -14.83
CA ARG A 10 4.46 -2.61 -14.15
C ARG A 10 5.80 -2.20 -13.54
N PHE A 11 6.01 -0.90 -13.49
CA PHE A 11 7.03 -0.28 -12.66
C PHE A 11 6.32 0.62 -11.63
N PRO A 12 6.31 0.25 -10.33
CA PRO A 12 5.57 0.96 -9.28
C PRO A 12 6.51 1.70 -8.32
N PRO A 13 7.16 2.81 -8.73
CA PRO A 13 8.04 3.55 -7.83
C PRO A 13 7.25 4.32 -6.77
N GLU A 14 7.81 4.44 -5.55
CA GLU A 14 7.40 5.45 -4.58
C GLU A 14 8.03 6.80 -4.97
N PRO A 15 7.26 7.90 -5.07
CA PRO A 15 7.80 9.22 -5.43
C PRO A 15 8.40 9.94 -4.21
N ASN A 16 9.34 9.28 -3.51
CA ASN A 16 9.96 9.72 -2.26
C ASN A 16 11.45 10.06 -2.40
N GLY A 17 11.98 10.10 -3.62
CA GLY A 17 13.37 10.39 -3.92
C GLY A 17 13.73 10.13 -5.38
N TYR A 18 14.97 10.50 -5.75
CA TYR A 18 15.52 10.23 -7.07
C TYR A 18 15.83 8.75 -7.27
N LEU A 19 15.78 8.32 -8.53
CA LEU A 19 16.10 6.94 -8.89
C LEU A 19 17.61 6.65 -8.76
N HIS A 20 17.95 5.40 -8.54
CA HIS A 20 19.32 4.90 -8.55
C HIS A 20 19.44 3.66 -9.46
N ILE A 21 20.66 3.14 -9.62
CA ILE A 21 20.93 2.02 -10.54
C ILE A 21 20.07 0.77 -10.30
N GLY A 22 19.63 0.52 -9.07
CA GLY A 22 18.71 -0.57 -8.77
C GLY A 22 17.33 -0.37 -9.41
N HIS A 23 16.85 0.86 -9.44
CA HIS A 23 15.62 1.21 -10.15
C HIS A 23 15.80 1.09 -11.67
N ALA A 24 16.93 1.53 -12.22
CA ALA A 24 17.25 1.38 -13.65
C ALA A 24 17.21 -0.11 -14.08
N LYS A 25 17.76 -1.01 -13.27
CA LYS A 25 17.65 -2.47 -13.51
C LYS A 25 16.18 -2.93 -13.57
N SER A 26 15.35 -2.48 -12.64
CA SER A 26 13.93 -2.83 -12.61
C SER A 26 13.16 -2.26 -13.80
N ILE A 27 13.45 -1.02 -14.19
CA ILE A 27 12.88 -0.37 -15.37
C ILE A 27 13.24 -1.17 -16.63
N CYS A 28 14.54 -1.43 -16.86
CA CYS A 28 15.01 -2.18 -18.02
C CYS A 28 14.38 -3.58 -18.09
N LEU A 29 14.21 -4.26 -16.94
CA LEU A 29 13.55 -5.57 -16.89
C LEU A 29 12.08 -5.47 -17.29
N ASN A 30 11.30 -4.61 -16.63
CA ASN A 30 9.85 -4.55 -16.81
C ASN A 30 9.46 -3.99 -18.18
N PHE A 31 10.05 -2.87 -18.58
CA PHE A 31 9.80 -2.28 -19.89
C PHE A 31 10.37 -3.14 -21.03
N GLY A 32 11.58 -3.70 -20.84
CA GLY A 32 12.23 -4.56 -21.82
C GLY A 32 11.44 -5.85 -22.08
N LEU A 33 10.87 -6.49 -21.04
CA LEU A 33 9.99 -7.64 -21.21
C LEU A 33 8.72 -7.26 -21.98
N ALA A 34 8.09 -6.14 -21.64
CA ALA A 34 6.92 -5.65 -22.35
C ALA A 34 7.25 -5.43 -23.84
N GLN A 35 8.34 -4.74 -24.17
CA GLN A 35 8.77 -4.52 -25.56
C GLN A 35 9.07 -5.83 -26.29
N LYS A 36 9.84 -6.73 -25.66
CA LYS A 36 10.24 -8.01 -26.27
C LYS A 36 9.04 -8.87 -26.68
N TYR A 37 7.96 -8.83 -25.92
CA TYR A 37 6.78 -9.65 -26.16
C TYR A 37 5.58 -8.87 -26.71
N GLY A 38 5.79 -7.67 -27.27
CA GLY A 38 4.72 -6.84 -27.83
C GLY A 38 3.63 -6.47 -26.85
N GLY A 39 4.01 -6.36 -25.56
CA GLY A 39 3.13 -6.07 -24.46
C GLY A 39 3.10 -4.60 -24.05
N GLN A 40 2.82 -4.34 -22.78
CA GLN A 40 2.73 -3.01 -22.19
C GLN A 40 3.33 -3.00 -20.77
N CYS A 41 4.09 -1.95 -20.43
CA CYS A 41 4.50 -1.69 -19.07
C CYS A 41 3.74 -0.47 -18.52
N ASN A 42 3.02 -0.64 -17.42
CA ASN A 42 2.31 0.45 -16.76
C ASN A 42 3.23 1.13 -15.74
N LEU A 43 3.32 2.46 -15.81
CA LEU A 43 3.91 3.28 -14.75
C LEU A 43 2.83 3.57 -13.71
N ARG A 44 3.06 3.16 -12.46
CA ARG A 44 2.15 3.43 -11.35
C ARG A 44 2.92 3.96 -10.16
N PHE A 45 2.73 5.19 -9.81
CA PHE A 45 3.28 5.76 -8.58
C PHE A 45 2.58 5.18 -7.36
N ASP A 46 3.37 4.60 -6.45
CA ASP A 46 2.88 4.14 -5.15
C ASP A 46 2.95 5.31 -4.16
N ASP A 47 1.99 6.23 -4.30
CA ASP A 47 1.88 7.45 -3.53
C ASP A 47 0.93 7.25 -2.34
N THR A 48 1.30 6.33 -1.44
CA THR A 48 0.50 6.01 -0.24
C THR A 48 1.05 6.62 1.06
N ASN A 49 2.22 7.27 0.99
CA ASN A 49 2.85 7.87 2.16
C ASN A 49 2.93 9.40 2.04
N PRO A 50 1.96 10.15 2.60
CA PRO A 50 1.88 11.60 2.42
C PRO A 50 3.09 12.39 3.01
N GLU A 51 3.89 11.78 3.89
CA GLU A 51 5.03 12.45 4.54
C GLU A 51 6.25 12.63 3.65
N LYS A 52 6.37 11.86 2.58
CA LYS A 52 7.63 11.73 1.82
C LYS A 52 7.48 11.97 0.32
N GLU A 53 6.27 12.19 -0.16
CA GLU A 53 5.97 12.20 -1.58
C GLU A 53 5.87 13.61 -2.12
N GLU A 54 6.67 13.91 -3.15
CA GLU A 54 6.72 15.21 -3.77
C GLU A 54 6.57 15.12 -5.29
N THR A 55 5.92 16.14 -5.86
CA THR A 55 5.70 16.24 -7.32
C THR A 55 7.02 16.27 -8.09
N GLU A 56 8.07 16.85 -7.50
CA GLU A 56 9.41 16.90 -8.09
C GLU A 56 9.94 15.48 -8.41
N TYR A 57 9.77 14.53 -7.49
CA TYR A 57 10.21 13.15 -7.71
C TYR A 57 9.38 12.43 -8.76
N VAL A 58 8.08 12.73 -8.84
CA VAL A 58 7.23 12.20 -9.93
C VAL A 58 7.76 12.61 -11.30
N ASP A 59 8.11 13.88 -11.46
CA ASP A 59 8.62 14.41 -12.74
C ASP A 59 10.03 13.90 -13.05
N ALA A 60 10.92 13.82 -12.05
CA ALA A 60 12.26 13.25 -12.20
C ALA A 60 12.20 11.77 -12.62
N ILE A 61 11.35 10.96 -11.99
CA ILE A 61 11.16 9.54 -12.33
C ILE A 61 10.68 9.38 -13.77
N LYS A 62 9.73 10.19 -14.21
CA LYS A 62 9.26 10.20 -15.61
C LYS A 62 10.38 10.56 -16.60
N ALA A 63 11.19 11.56 -16.26
CA ALA A 63 12.32 11.97 -17.09
C ALA A 63 13.36 10.85 -17.20
N ASP A 64 13.70 10.18 -16.10
CA ASP A 64 14.68 9.09 -16.05
C ASP A 64 14.22 7.88 -16.88
N ILE A 65 12.93 7.52 -16.81
CA ILE A 65 12.38 6.41 -17.64
C ILE A 65 12.54 6.74 -19.13
N LYS A 66 12.20 7.98 -19.53
CA LYS A 66 12.37 8.43 -20.92
C LYS A 66 13.84 8.48 -21.35
N TRP A 67 14.72 8.95 -20.45
CA TRP A 67 16.15 8.98 -20.71
C TRP A 67 16.73 7.57 -20.93
N LEU A 68 16.20 6.55 -20.22
CA LEU A 68 16.55 5.14 -20.45
C LEU A 68 15.97 4.57 -21.77
N GLY A 69 15.21 5.37 -22.54
CA GLY A 69 14.66 4.97 -23.84
C GLY A 69 13.33 4.24 -23.75
N PHE A 70 12.63 4.34 -22.62
CA PHE A 70 11.32 3.69 -22.42
C PHE A 70 10.17 4.69 -22.38
N ASP A 71 8.97 4.19 -22.72
CA ASP A 71 7.72 4.93 -22.61
C ASP A 71 6.63 4.00 -22.04
N TRP A 72 5.78 4.55 -21.20
CA TRP A 72 4.65 3.84 -20.57
C TRP A 72 3.34 3.99 -21.37
N GLY A 73 3.36 4.73 -22.50
CA GLY A 73 2.23 4.92 -23.41
C GLY A 73 1.24 5.97 -22.89
N SER A 74 0.19 5.51 -22.24
CA SER A 74 -0.91 6.35 -21.74
C SER A 74 -0.56 7.13 -20.46
N SER A 75 -1.55 7.53 -19.69
CA SER A 75 -1.35 8.24 -18.43
C SER A 75 -0.64 7.37 -17.40
N ALA A 76 0.26 7.97 -16.62
CA ALA A 76 0.78 7.33 -15.41
C ALA A 76 -0.34 7.23 -14.37
N HIS A 77 -0.42 6.08 -13.70
CA HIS A 77 -1.37 5.84 -12.62
C HIS A 77 -0.78 6.28 -11.28
N HIS A 78 -1.64 6.69 -10.36
CA HIS A 78 -1.28 6.96 -8.97
C HIS A 78 -2.16 6.10 -8.07
N THR A 79 -1.60 5.55 -7.00
CA THR A 79 -2.41 4.79 -6.02
C THR A 79 -3.49 5.67 -5.40
N SER A 80 -3.19 6.97 -5.21
CA SER A 80 -4.14 7.96 -4.70
C SER A 80 -5.39 8.16 -5.58
N ASP A 81 -5.34 7.86 -6.88
CA ASP A 81 -6.53 7.89 -7.76
C ASP A 81 -7.57 6.84 -7.37
N TYR A 82 -7.16 5.82 -6.62
CA TYR A 82 -7.96 4.67 -6.23
C TYR A 82 -8.29 4.64 -4.73
N PHE A 83 -7.99 5.68 -3.95
CA PHE A 83 -8.17 5.68 -2.50
C PHE A 83 -9.60 5.36 -2.08
N GLU A 84 -10.61 5.91 -2.75
CA GLU A 84 -12.00 5.56 -2.43
C GLU A 84 -12.30 4.08 -2.73
N GLN A 85 -11.81 3.55 -3.84
CA GLN A 85 -12.01 2.14 -4.19
C GLN A 85 -11.28 1.21 -3.19
N LEU A 86 -10.06 1.56 -2.79
CA LEU A 86 -9.29 0.83 -1.80
C LEU A 86 -9.99 0.86 -0.42
N TYR A 87 -10.56 2.00 -0.05
CA TYR A 87 -11.36 2.12 1.16
C TYR A 87 -12.59 1.18 1.13
N GLN A 88 -13.31 1.13 0.02
CA GLN A 88 -14.43 0.21 -0.14
C GLN A 88 -13.99 -1.26 -0.08
N PHE A 89 -12.82 -1.59 -0.60
CA PHE A 89 -12.26 -2.94 -0.45
C PHE A 89 -11.91 -3.26 1.02
N ALA A 90 -11.37 -2.31 1.77
CA ALA A 90 -11.13 -2.47 3.20
C ALA A 90 -12.43 -2.69 3.98
N VAL A 91 -13.49 -1.94 3.67
CA VAL A 91 -14.84 -2.14 4.24
C VAL A 91 -15.33 -3.58 3.98
N ARG A 92 -15.20 -4.06 2.74
CA ARG A 92 -15.57 -5.45 2.38
C ARG A 92 -14.75 -6.50 3.13
N LEU A 93 -13.46 -6.25 3.39
CA LEU A 93 -12.64 -7.15 4.20
C LEU A 93 -13.14 -7.23 5.64
N ILE A 94 -13.54 -6.12 6.23
CA ILE A 94 -14.15 -6.08 7.57
C ILE A 94 -15.48 -6.86 7.59
N GLU A 95 -16.36 -6.61 6.62
CA GLU A 95 -17.65 -7.32 6.47
C GLU A 95 -17.48 -8.84 6.33
N LYS A 96 -16.40 -9.28 5.67
CA LYS A 96 -16.04 -10.70 5.58
C LYS A 96 -15.39 -11.24 6.87
N GLY A 97 -15.04 -10.38 7.83
CA GLY A 97 -14.29 -10.77 9.02
C GLY A 97 -12.81 -11.06 8.75
N ALA A 98 -12.27 -10.56 7.63
CA ALA A 98 -10.88 -10.70 7.21
C ALA A 98 -10.00 -9.49 7.55
N ALA A 99 -10.55 -8.48 8.23
CA ALA A 99 -9.83 -7.33 8.77
C ALA A 99 -10.46 -6.84 10.06
N TYR A 100 -9.66 -6.21 10.92
CA TYR A 100 -10.11 -5.64 12.19
C TYR A 100 -9.31 -4.37 12.53
N VAL A 101 -9.94 -3.48 13.30
CA VAL A 101 -9.27 -2.29 13.84
C VAL A 101 -8.53 -2.65 15.11
N ASP A 102 -7.21 -2.44 15.12
CA ASP A 102 -6.33 -2.67 16.25
C ASP A 102 -5.97 -1.34 16.95
N GLU A 103 -5.88 -1.37 18.27
CA GLU A 103 -5.58 -0.20 19.11
C GLU A 103 -4.24 -0.35 19.82
N LEU A 104 -3.49 -1.42 19.55
CA LEU A 104 -2.17 -1.63 20.12
C LEU A 104 -1.16 -0.70 19.44
N SER A 105 -0.26 -0.15 20.25
CA SER A 105 0.92 0.53 19.72
C SER A 105 1.82 -0.44 18.94
N ALA A 106 2.70 0.10 18.10
CA ALA A 106 3.66 -0.70 17.35
C ALA A 106 4.53 -1.58 18.26
N VAL A 107 4.93 -1.07 19.42
CA VAL A 107 5.73 -1.81 20.43
C VAL A 107 4.93 -2.98 20.97
N GLN A 108 3.71 -2.73 21.46
CA GLN A 108 2.84 -3.78 22.00
C GLN A 108 2.52 -4.87 20.98
N PHE A 109 2.24 -4.47 19.73
CA PHE A 109 1.97 -5.46 18.68
C PHE A 109 3.21 -6.27 18.30
N ASN A 110 4.40 -5.66 18.27
CA ASN A 110 5.64 -6.36 18.00
C ASN A 110 5.96 -7.42 19.06
N GLU A 111 5.64 -7.15 20.35
CA GLU A 111 5.75 -8.14 21.42
C GLU A 111 4.81 -9.34 21.18
N LEU A 112 3.60 -9.11 20.66
CA LEU A 112 2.66 -10.18 20.33
C LEU A 112 3.04 -10.91 19.03
N LYS A 113 3.72 -10.25 18.10
CA LYS A 113 4.04 -10.79 16.79
C LYS A 113 4.96 -12.00 16.85
N GLY A 114 5.79 -12.12 17.89
CA GLY A 114 6.73 -13.21 18.07
C GLY A 114 7.93 -13.17 17.13
N SER A 115 8.59 -14.30 16.94
CA SER A 115 9.76 -14.46 16.07
C SER A 115 9.49 -15.48 14.95
N PRO A 116 10.36 -15.62 13.94
CA PRO A 116 10.18 -16.65 12.91
C PRO A 116 10.07 -18.09 13.46
N THR A 117 10.67 -18.34 14.62
CA THR A 117 10.68 -19.65 15.29
C THR A 117 9.65 -19.78 16.42
N GLU A 118 9.04 -18.67 16.82
CA GLU A 118 8.03 -18.65 17.86
C GLU A 118 6.72 -18.09 17.31
N PRO A 119 5.58 -18.76 17.50
CA PRO A 119 4.30 -18.27 17.03
C PRO A 119 3.92 -16.97 17.72
N GLY A 120 3.22 -16.09 17.00
CA GLY A 120 2.66 -14.88 17.58
C GLY A 120 1.39 -15.17 18.38
N LYS A 121 0.98 -14.18 19.17
CA LYS A 121 -0.27 -14.17 19.94
C LYS A 121 -1.28 -13.22 19.30
N GLU A 122 -2.55 -13.51 19.45
CA GLU A 122 -3.61 -12.66 18.93
C GLU A 122 -3.72 -11.33 19.70
N SER A 123 -3.99 -10.24 18.98
CA SER A 123 -4.38 -8.98 19.61
C SER A 123 -5.74 -9.15 20.33
N PRO A 124 -5.96 -8.52 21.49
CA PRO A 124 -7.27 -8.53 22.17
C PRO A 124 -8.39 -7.94 21.30
N PHE A 125 -8.06 -7.13 20.31
CA PHE A 125 -9.01 -6.52 19.37
C PHE A 125 -9.33 -7.39 18.15
N ARG A 126 -8.60 -8.47 17.93
CA ARG A 126 -8.70 -9.33 16.75
C ARG A 126 -10.08 -9.95 16.54
N ASN A 127 -10.78 -10.20 17.62
CA ASN A 127 -12.10 -10.85 17.62
C ASN A 127 -13.27 -9.89 17.92
N ARG A 128 -13.03 -8.56 17.76
CA ARG A 128 -14.09 -7.55 17.82
C ARG A 128 -15.16 -7.82 16.74
N SER A 129 -16.42 -7.48 17.02
CA SER A 129 -17.52 -7.65 16.07
C SER A 129 -17.27 -6.90 14.76
N LYS A 130 -17.88 -7.36 13.67
CA LYS A 130 -17.76 -6.71 12.35
C LYS A 130 -18.37 -5.31 12.39
N GLU A 131 -19.47 -5.15 13.08
CA GLU A 131 -20.21 -3.90 13.28
C GLU A 131 -19.35 -2.86 14.00
N ASP A 132 -18.71 -3.25 15.09
CA ASP A 132 -17.81 -2.37 15.83
C ASP A 132 -16.56 -2.02 15.02
N ASN A 133 -15.97 -2.98 14.31
CA ASN A 133 -14.83 -2.71 13.42
C ASN A 133 -15.20 -1.73 12.31
N LEU A 134 -16.37 -1.85 11.68
CA LEU A 134 -16.87 -0.91 10.68
C LEU A 134 -17.07 0.49 11.27
N LYS A 135 -17.66 0.57 12.47
CA LYS A 135 -17.84 1.83 13.18
C LYS A 135 -16.49 2.51 13.48
N GLU A 136 -15.55 1.77 14.01
CA GLU A 136 -14.21 2.28 14.32
C GLU A 136 -13.44 2.70 13.05
N PHE A 137 -13.49 1.92 11.97
CA PHE A 137 -12.83 2.26 10.71
C PHE A 137 -13.41 3.53 10.05
N ARG A 138 -14.74 3.71 10.12
CA ARG A 138 -15.38 4.97 9.69
C ARG A 138 -14.92 6.17 10.51
N LYS A 139 -14.79 6.02 11.83
CA LYS A 139 -14.26 7.08 12.69
C LYS A 139 -12.80 7.42 12.35
N MET A 140 -11.97 6.43 11.98
CA MET A 140 -10.61 6.69 11.50
C MET A 140 -10.64 7.61 10.27
N LYS A 141 -11.50 7.34 9.28
CA LYS A 141 -11.65 8.18 8.07
C LYS A 141 -12.13 9.60 8.40
N HIS A 142 -12.90 9.78 9.45
CA HIS A 142 -13.49 11.07 9.84
C HIS A 142 -12.67 11.83 10.90
N ARG A 143 -11.37 11.54 11.05
CA ARG A 143 -10.43 12.27 11.94
C ARG A 143 -10.83 12.26 13.42
N PHE A 144 -11.53 11.22 13.90
CA PHE A 144 -11.85 11.09 15.32
C PHE A 144 -10.66 10.63 16.17
N TYR A 145 -9.57 10.21 15.55
CA TYR A 145 -8.42 9.61 16.20
C TYR A 145 -7.12 10.28 15.75
N ILE A 146 -6.16 10.35 16.67
CA ILE A 146 -4.82 10.84 16.40
C ILE A 146 -3.95 9.77 15.72
N ASP A 147 -2.87 10.21 15.11
CA ASP A 147 -1.88 9.35 14.46
C ASP A 147 -1.36 8.27 15.42
N GLY A 148 -1.23 7.07 14.90
CA GLY A 148 -0.70 5.92 15.65
C GLY A 148 -1.64 5.31 16.69
N SER A 149 -2.82 5.91 16.98
CA SER A 149 -3.73 5.39 17.99
C SER A 149 -4.52 4.15 17.51
N LYS A 150 -4.78 4.04 16.22
CA LYS A 150 -5.50 2.92 15.61
C LYS A 150 -4.94 2.61 14.23
N VAL A 151 -5.00 1.32 13.86
CA VAL A 151 -4.68 0.83 12.53
C VAL A 151 -5.71 -0.20 12.10
N LEU A 152 -5.94 -0.35 10.80
CA LEU A 152 -6.65 -1.51 10.27
C LEU A 152 -5.65 -2.61 9.96
N ARG A 153 -5.87 -3.83 10.43
CA ARG A 153 -5.04 -5.01 10.14
C ARG A 153 -5.82 -6.05 9.36
N ALA A 154 -5.12 -6.75 8.48
CA ALA A 154 -5.63 -7.99 7.93
C ALA A 154 -5.69 -9.06 9.03
N LYS A 155 -6.72 -9.89 9.03
CA LYS A 155 -6.87 -11.04 9.91
C LYS A 155 -6.45 -12.30 9.14
N ILE A 156 -5.19 -12.71 9.30
CA ILE A 156 -4.61 -13.83 8.54
C ILE A 156 -4.22 -14.97 9.47
N ASP A 157 -2.94 -15.06 9.85
CA ASP A 157 -2.43 -16.17 10.65
C ASP A 157 -1.26 -15.72 11.54
N MET A 158 -1.51 -15.58 12.83
CA MET A 158 -0.49 -15.19 13.81
C MET A 158 0.55 -16.28 14.09
N THR A 159 0.33 -17.52 13.61
CA THR A 159 1.29 -18.62 13.76
C THR A 159 2.19 -18.83 12.54
N SER A 160 1.93 -18.12 11.45
CA SER A 160 2.72 -18.22 10.21
C SER A 160 4.22 -18.01 10.47
N PRO A 161 5.12 -18.86 9.92
CA PRO A 161 6.56 -18.61 9.98
C PRO A 161 6.96 -17.35 9.20
N ASN A 162 6.16 -16.92 8.23
CA ASN A 162 6.33 -15.65 7.54
C ASN A 162 5.72 -14.51 8.37
N LEU A 163 6.56 -13.67 8.97
CA LEU A 163 6.13 -12.55 9.80
C LEU A 163 5.25 -11.52 9.05
N HIS A 164 5.34 -11.45 7.73
CA HIS A 164 4.47 -10.57 6.93
C HIS A 164 3.04 -11.06 6.83
N MET A 165 2.78 -12.34 7.15
CA MET A 165 1.43 -12.92 7.19
C MET A 165 0.79 -12.83 8.57
N ARG A 166 1.51 -12.31 9.58
CA ARG A 166 1.00 -12.13 10.94
C ARG A 166 0.30 -10.78 11.07
N ASP A 167 -0.94 -10.74 10.65
CA ASP A 167 -1.87 -9.62 10.72
C ASP A 167 -1.25 -8.25 10.35
N PRO A 168 -0.78 -8.08 9.09
CA PRO A 168 -0.14 -6.85 8.64
C PRO A 168 -1.11 -5.66 8.64
N ILE A 169 -0.54 -4.46 8.77
CA ILE A 169 -1.31 -3.21 8.66
C ILE A 169 -1.79 -3.03 7.23
N LEU A 170 -3.08 -2.72 7.09
CA LEU A 170 -3.72 -2.35 5.83
C LEU A 170 -3.96 -0.84 5.73
N TYR A 171 -4.29 -0.17 6.85
CA TYR A 171 -4.50 1.28 6.92
C TYR A 171 -3.92 1.86 8.20
N ARG A 172 -3.34 3.04 8.07
CA ARG A 172 -2.82 3.87 9.18
C ARG A 172 -3.42 5.26 9.13
N ILE A 173 -3.47 5.94 10.28
CA ILE A 173 -3.94 7.32 10.41
C ILE A 173 -2.73 8.25 10.22
N LYS A 174 -2.90 9.31 9.43
CA LYS A 174 -1.98 10.42 9.21
C LYS A 174 -2.80 11.70 9.04
N THR A 175 -2.89 12.49 10.09
CA THR A 175 -3.75 13.69 10.14
C THR A 175 -3.00 14.98 9.94
N ASP A 176 -1.70 15.00 10.25
CA ASP A 176 -0.89 16.22 10.32
C ASP A 176 -0.11 16.51 9.03
N VAL A 177 -0.37 15.73 7.97
CA VAL A 177 0.34 15.85 6.70
C VAL A 177 -0.66 15.92 5.54
N GLU A 178 -0.45 16.86 4.63
CA GLU A 178 -1.21 16.91 3.39
C GLU A 178 -0.58 16.00 2.33
N HIS A 179 -1.41 15.17 1.70
CA HIS A 179 -0.98 14.38 0.56
C HIS A 179 -0.76 15.25 -0.68
N HIS A 180 0.32 15.02 -1.43
CA HIS A 180 0.71 15.85 -2.58
C HIS A 180 -0.41 16.04 -3.61
N LYS A 181 -1.27 15.04 -3.81
CA LYS A 181 -2.34 15.04 -4.80
C LYS A 181 -3.73 15.23 -4.19
N THR A 182 -4.07 14.51 -3.14
CA THR A 182 -5.42 14.54 -2.55
C THR A 182 -5.59 15.60 -1.46
N LYS A 183 -4.50 16.30 -1.12
CA LYS A 183 -4.47 17.31 -0.07
C LYS A 183 -5.01 16.76 1.25
N ASP A 184 -5.89 17.47 1.91
CA ASP A 184 -6.51 17.12 3.18
C ASP A 184 -7.77 16.23 3.07
N SER A 185 -8.11 15.78 1.85
CA SER A 185 -9.32 14.95 1.62
C SER A 185 -9.25 13.59 2.30
N TRP A 186 -8.04 13.10 2.62
CA TRP A 186 -7.78 11.83 3.29
C TRP A 186 -6.93 12.04 4.54
N CYS A 187 -7.16 11.19 5.54
CA CYS A 187 -6.34 11.12 6.76
C CYS A 187 -6.04 9.68 7.17
N ILE A 188 -6.47 8.70 6.38
CA ILE A 188 -6.08 7.30 6.49
C ILE A 188 -5.52 6.83 5.16
N TYR A 189 -4.42 6.10 5.21
CA TYR A 189 -3.67 5.69 4.04
C TYR A 189 -3.39 4.18 4.08
N PRO A 190 -3.53 3.49 2.93
CA PRO A 190 -3.26 2.05 2.84
C PRO A 190 -1.78 1.69 2.93
#